data_c59b67db79aa6fdf18263d440a37a994
#
_entry.id   c59b67db79aa6fdf18263d440a37a994
#
_cell.length_a   1.000
_cell.length_b   1.000
_cell.length_c   1.000
_cell.angle_alpha   90.00
_cell.angle_beta   90.00
_cell.angle_gamma   90.00
#
_symmetry.space_group_name_H-M   'P 1'
#
loop_
_entity.id
_entity.type
_entity.pdbx_description
1 polymer ?
#
loop_
_entity_poly.entity_id
_entity_poly.type
_entity_poly.pdbx_seq_one_letter_code
_entity_poly.pdbx_strand_id
1 'polypeptide(L)'
;THCLIALICGSVFGVFFSGEDSGTGQTMRTAVQEINTDYDNQIDNLKTGTTFDVLEMSGSRAVWKEVLAVYSVKVNTDPDNPMEVATMDDTKKQLLKDIFWEMNSITSRTESHTETEITETDDGHGNIVQTETTVTRTYLYIAVSHKSVDEMAAQYGFNNEQKEYLTELFADENNSLWSSVLYGIATSDEAIVSVALQQVGNVGGAPYWSWYGFNSRVEWCACFVSWCANECGYIDSGVIPKYAGCVNGVEWFKERGQWLDNTAEPSPGMII
;
A
#
# COMPACT_ATOMS: atom_id res chain seq x y z
N THR A 1 11.80 -28.81 17.52
CA THR A 1 10.85 -28.02 16.71
C THR A 1 11.27 -26.54 16.66
N HIS A 2 11.45 -25.85 17.81
CA HIS A 2 11.83 -24.43 17.84
C HIS A 2 13.15 -24.10 17.14
N CYS A 3 14.16 -24.96 17.19
CA CYS A 3 15.44 -24.74 16.54
C CYS A 3 15.35 -24.78 15.00
N LEU A 4 14.43 -25.60 14.46
CA LEU A 4 14.19 -25.69 13.02
C LEU A 4 13.42 -24.47 12.50
N ILE A 5 12.41 -24.01 13.28
CA ILE A 5 11.64 -22.79 12.98
C ILE A 5 12.58 -21.58 12.93
N ALA A 6 13.45 -21.40 13.93
CA ALA A 6 14.43 -20.32 13.94
C ALA A 6 15.40 -20.39 12.75
N LEU A 7 15.75 -21.59 12.28
CA LEU A 7 16.63 -21.77 11.12
C LEU A 7 15.92 -21.38 9.82
N ILE A 8 14.64 -21.71 9.68
CA ILE A 8 13.85 -21.39 8.48
C ILE A 8 13.52 -19.89 8.44
N CYS A 9 13.10 -19.29 9.55
CA CYS A 9 12.92 -17.84 9.62
C CYS A 9 14.23 -17.11 9.37
N GLY A 10 15.35 -17.59 9.94
CA GLY A 10 16.68 -17.06 9.67
C GLY A 10 17.07 -17.19 8.20
N SER A 11 16.70 -18.28 7.53
CA SER A 11 16.95 -18.45 6.09
C SER A 11 16.08 -17.54 5.24
N VAL A 12 14.78 -17.42 5.56
CA VAL A 12 13.84 -16.52 4.86
C VAL A 12 14.32 -15.07 4.94
N PHE A 13 14.65 -14.59 6.13
CA PHE A 13 15.14 -13.21 6.29
C PHE A 13 16.57 -13.06 5.74
N GLY A 14 17.43 -14.07 5.84
CA GLY A 14 18.77 -14.06 5.26
C GLY A 14 18.77 -13.80 3.77
N VAL A 15 17.81 -14.34 3.04
CA VAL A 15 17.60 -14.10 1.60
C VAL A 15 17.33 -12.64 1.30
N PHE A 16 16.49 -12.01 2.11
CA PHE A 16 16.13 -10.60 1.92
C PHE A 16 17.28 -9.67 2.29
N PHE A 17 18.15 -10.08 3.22
CA PHE A 17 19.28 -9.27 3.68
C PHE A 17 20.54 -9.46 2.84
N SER A 18 20.74 -10.64 2.23
CA SER A 18 21.99 -10.92 1.52
C SER A 18 22.20 -9.98 0.34
N GLY A 19 21.12 -9.50 -0.28
CA GLY A 19 21.22 -8.64 -1.47
C GLY A 19 22.07 -9.28 -2.58
N GLU A 20 22.38 -10.57 -2.43
CA GLU A 20 23.28 -11.29 -3.31
C GLU A 20 22.62 -11.49 -4.67
N ASP A 21 23.19 -10.79 -5.61
CA ASP A 21 23.01 -11.02 -7.02
C ASP A 21 23.66 -12.36 -7.38
N SER A 22 22.89 -13.26 -7.95
CA SER A 22 23.41 -14.52 -8.53
C SER A 22 24.33 -14.29 -9.75
N GLY A 23 24.76 -13.04 -10.00
CA GLY A 23 25.49 -12.64 -11.20
C GLY A 23 24.57 -12.28 -12.38
N THR A 24 23.24 -12.31 -12.17
CA THR A 24 22.23 -11.97 -13.19
C THR A 24 21.65 -10.56 -13.02
N GLY A 25 22.01 -9.82 -11.96
CA GLY A 25 21.42 -8.53 -11.60
C GLY A 25 20.01 -8.63 -10.98
N GLN A 26 19.51 -9.86 -10.76
CA GLN A 26 18.18 -10.08 -10.20
C GLN A 26 18.25 -10.28 -8.69
N THR A 27 17.51 -9.46 -7.98
CA THR A 27 17.33 -9.56 -6.51
C THR A 27 15.83 -9.65 -6.19
N MET A 28 15.49 -10.06 -4.96
CA MET A 28 14.11 -10.02 -4.50
C MET A 28 13.52 -8.60 -4.64
N ARG A 29 14.31 -7.57 -4.33
CA ARG A 29 13.90 -6.17 -4.46
C ARG A 29 13.57 -5.78 -5.90
N THR A 30 14.40 -6.17 -6.88
CA THR A 30 14.14 -5.88 -8.29
C THR A 30 12.90 -6.62 -8.79
N ALA A 31 12.69 -7.87 -8.37
CA ALA A 31 11.50 -8.63 -8.70
C ALA A 31 10.21 -7.97 -8.13
N VAL A 32 10.25 -7.54 -6.88
CA VAL A 32 9.15 -6.79 -6.25
C VAL A 32 8.86 -5.48 -7.00
N GLN A 33 9.89 -4.73 -7.41
CA GLN A 33 9.73 -3.48 -8.16
C GLN A 33 9.10 -3.73 -9.55
N GLU A 34 9.53 -4.77 -10.26
CA GLU A 34 8.94 -5.14 -11.55
C GLU A 34 7.46 -5.50 -11.41
N ILE A 35 7.10 -6.31 -10.41
CA ILE A 35 5.70 -6.70 -10.16
C ILE A 35 4.85 -5.50 -9.76
N ASN A 36 5.38 -4.57 -8.95
CA ASN A 36 4.68 -3.32 -8.64
C ASN A 36 4.43 -2.49 -9.92
N THR A 37 5.44 -2.38 -10.78
CA THR A 37 5.29 -1.67 -12.06
C THR A 37 4.20 -2.32 -12.93
N ASP A 38 4.16 -3.65 -13.02
CA ASP A 38 3.12 -4.37 -13.74
C ASP A 38 1.72 -4.10 -13.16
N TYR A 39 1.61 -4.06 -11.82
CA TYR A 39 0.36 -3.76 -11.13
C TYR A 39 -0.11 -2.33 -11.42
N ASP A 40 0.76 -1.35 -11.30
CA ASP A 40 0.45 0.05 -11.55
C ASP A 40 0.07 0.27 -13.03
N ASN A 41 0.78 -0.38 -13.94
CA ASN A 41 0.46 -0.35 -15.37
C ASN A 41 -0.94 -0.93 -15.66
N GLN A 42 -1.38 -1.98 -14.96
CA GLN A 42 -2.74 -2.50 -15.14
C GLN A 42 -3.79 -1.48 -14.72
N ILE A 43 -3.61 -0.80 -13.59
CA ILE A 43 -4.52 0.27 -13.14
C ILE A 43 -4.52 1.43 -14.15
N ASP A 44 -3.36 1.86 -14.61
CA ASP A 44 -3.24 2.97 -15.55
C ASP A 44 -3.82 2.63 -16.93
N ASN A 45 -3.68 1.39 -17.38
CA ASN A 45 -4.33 0.92 -18.60
C ASN A 45 -5.86 0.95 -18.50
N LEU A 46 -6.44 0.63 -17.34
CA LEU A 46 -7.88 0.75 -17.11
C LEU A 46 -8.34 2.22 -17.18
N LYS A 47 -7.58 3.13 -16.59
CA LYS A 47 -7.86 4.58 -16.64
C LYS A 47 -7.75 5.13 -18.06
N THR A 48 -6.67 4.80 -18.76
CA THR A 48 -6.40 5.34 -20.12
C THR A 48 -7.25 4.68 -21.20
N GLY A 49 -7.61 3.43 -21.02
CA GLY A 49 -8.44 2.66 -21.96
C GLY A 49 -9.95 2.92 -21.84
N THR A 50 -10.38 3.73 -20.88
CA THR A 50 -11.80 3.98 -20.57
C THR A 50 -12.08 5.48 -20.59
N THR A 51 -13.15 5.89 -21.26
CA THR A 51 -13.63 7.28 -21.17
C THR A 51 -14.53 7.42 -19.95
N PHE A 52 -14.23 8.35 -19.07
CA PHE A 52 -15.01 8.62 -17.86
C PHE A 52 -14.87 10.09 -17.43
N ASP A 53 -15.84 10.56 -16.66
CA ASP A 53 -15.85 11.89 -16.06
C ASP A 53 -15.37 11.84 -14.59
N VAL A 54 -15.66 10.74 -13.88
CA VAL A 54 -15.34 10.55 -12.46
C VAL A 54 -14.66 9.20 -12.26
N LEU A 55 -13.58 9.20 -11.49
CA LEU A 55 -12.86 7.98 -11.08
C LEU A 55 -13.13 7.69 -9.60
N GLU A 56 -13.64 6.48 -9.35
CA GLU A 56 -13.80 5.93 -8.01
C GLU A 56 -12.91 4.70 -7.84
N MET A 57 -12.07 4.71 -6.80
CA MET A 57 -11.18 3.58 -6.48
C MET A 57 -11.43 3.09 -5.06
N SER A 58 -11.43 1.77 -4.87
CA SER A 58 -11.69 1.14 -3.57
C SER A 58 -10.92 -0.14 -3.36
N GLY A 59 -10.81 -0.56 -2.09
CA GLY A 59 -10.16 -1.79 -1.68
C GLY A 59 -8.66 -1.66 -1.46
N SER A 60 -7.99 -2.80 -1.38
CA SER A 60 -6.53 -2.88 -1.20
C SER A 60 -5.98 -4.14 -1.84
N ARG A 61 -4.72 -4.09 -2.25
CA ARG A 61 -3.95 -5.29 -2.60
C ARG A 61 -3.30 -5.89 -1.36
N ALA A 62 -2.88 -7.15 -1.45
CA ALA A 62 -2.04 -7.79 -0.45
C ALA A 62 -0.77 -6.97 -0.22
N VAL A 63 -0.37 -6.82 1.03
CA VAL A 63 0.91 -6.20 1.36
C VAL A 63 2.06 -7.15 1.06
N TRP A 64 3.21 -6.62 0.70
CA TRP A 64 4.36 -7.45 0.33
C TRP A 64 4.81 -8.41 1.42
N LYS A 65 4.62 -8.06 2.67
CA LYS A 65 4.85 -8.96 3.81
C LYS A 65 4.06 -10.27 3.66
N GLU A 66 2.79 -10.18 3.30
CA GLU A 66 1.89 -11.34 3.11
C GLU A 66 2.31 -12.17 1.89
N VAL A 67 2.53 -11.51 0.75
CA VAL A 67 2.95 -12.17 -0.49
C VAL A 67 4.26 -12.92 -0.30
N LEU A 68 5.25 -12.28 0.31
CA LEU A 68 6.57 -12.86 0.54
C LEU A 68 6.55 -13.97 1.60
N ALA A 69 5.70 -13.87 2.62
CA ALA A 69 5.52 -14.93 3.60
C ALA A 69 4.95 -16.20 2.93
N VAL A 70 3.89 -16.06 2.14
CA VAL A 70 3.30 -17.18 1.38
C VAL A 70 4.31 -17.77 0.38
N TYR A 71 5.01 -16.91 -0.38
CA TYR A 71 6.05 -17.32 -1.30
C TYR A 71 7.15 -18.13 -0.59
N SER A 72 7.66 -17.60 0.51
CA SER A 72 8.76 -18.22 1.25
C SER A 72 8.39 -19.60 1.78
N VAL A 73 7.20 -19.74 2.37
CA VAL A 73 6.74 -21.05 2.85
C VAL A 73 6.54 -22.02 1.69
N LYS A 74 5.90 -21.58 0.60
CA LYS A 74 5.68 -22.42 -0.58
C LYS A 74 7.00 -22.94 -1.18
N VAL A 75 7.99 -22.08 -1.30
CA VAL A 75 9.28 -22.40 -1.94
C VAL A 75 10.16 -23.29 -1.06
N ASN A 76 10.28 -22.95 0.24
CA ASN A 76 11.16 -23.68 1.15
C ASN A 76 10.66 -25.06 1.54
N THR A 77 9.36 -25.28 1.51
CA THR A 77 8.75 -26.49 2.05
C THR A 77 8.10 -27.37 0.98
N ASP A 78 8.35 -27.09 -0.30
CA ASP A 78 7.91 -27.95 -1.39
C ASP A 78 8.60 -29.33 -1.26
N PRO A 79 7.86 -30.43 -0.98
CA PRO A 79 8.46 -31.73 -0.78
C PRO A 79 9.05 -32.34 -2.05
N ASP A 80 8.55 -31.92 -3.22
CA ASP A 80 8.95 -32.47 -4.51
C ASP A 80 10.11 -31.70 -5.14
N ASN A 81 10.21 -30.38 -4.83
CA ASN A 81 11.26 -29.53 -5.37
C ASN A 81 11.59 -28.37 -4.42
N PRO A 82 12.26 -28.64 -3.27
CA PRO A 82 12.65 -27.57 -2.35
C PRO A 82 13.65 -26.66 -3.05
N MET A 83 13.25 -25.42 -3.30
CA MET A 83 14.14 -24.43 -3.91
C MET A 83 14.93 -23.70 -2.82
N GLU A 84 16.19 -23.47 -3.09
CA GLU A 84 16.98 -22.55 -2.28
C GLU A 84 16.43 -21.13 -2.43
N VAL A 85 16.17 -20.47 -1.30
CA VAL A 85 15.59 -19.10 -1.30
C VAL A 85 16.68 -18.03 -1.44
N ALA A 86 17.97 -18.39 -1.32
CA ALA A 86 19.07 -17.43 -1.22
C ALA A 86 19.33 -16.61 -2.50
N THR A 87 18.92 -17.09 -3.67
CA THR A 87 19.15 -16.38 -4.93
C THR A 87 17.85 -16.23 -5.71
N MET A 88 17.67 -15.08 -6.37
CA MET A 88 16.56 -14.84 -7.29
C MET A 88 16.99 -15.24 -8.72
N ASP A 89 16.15 -16.00 -9.38
CA ASP A 89 16.27 -16.34 -10.80
C ASP A 89 14.91 -16.14 -11.51
N ASP A 90 14.87 -16.34 -12.82
CA ASP A 90 13.66 -16.13 -13.61
C ASP A 90 12.49 -17.05 -13.18
N THR A 91 12.78 -18.28 -12.77
CA THR A 91 11.77 -19.24 -12.30
C THR A 91 11.14 -18.79 -10.99
N LYS A 92 11.98 -18.37 -10.04
CA LYS A 92 11.54 -17.86 -8.73
C LYS A 92 10.81 -16.55 -8.85
N LYS A 93 11.29 -15.65 -9.74
CA LYS A 93 10.60 -14.39 -10.04
C LYS A 93 9.21 -14.65 -10.63
N GLN A 94 9.10 -15.59 -11.58
CA GLN A 94 7.81 -15.95 -12.16
C GLN A 94 6.88 -16.52 -11.10
N LEU A 95 7.36 -17.42 -10.23
CA LEU A 95 6.57 -17.97 -9.14
C LEU A 95 6.09 -16.87 -8.15
N LEU A 96 6.97 -15.92 -7.81
CA LEU A 96 6.59 -14.78 -6.98
C LEU A 96 5.50 -13.93 -7.65
N LYS A 97 5.63 -13.69 -8.95
CA LYS A 97 4.64 -12.97 -9.76
C LYS A 97 3.30 -13.71 -9.82
N ASP A 98 3.33 -15.03 -9.98
CA ASP A 98 2.12 -15.86 -10.01
C ASP A 98 1.40 -15.80 -8.65
N ILE A 99 2.13 -15.95 -7.53
CA ILE A 99 1.57 -15.83 -6.19
C ILE A 99 0.96 -14.45 -5.96
N PHE A 100 1.66 -13.39 -6.38
CA PHE A 100 1.14 -12.02 -6.27
C PHE A 100 -0.20 -11.89 -7.00
N TRP A 101 -0.33 -12.38 -8.24
CA TRP A 101 -1.55 -12.29 -9.01
C TRP A 101 -2.64 -13.28 -8.59
N GLU A 102 -2.28 -14.42 -7.99
CA GLU A 102 -3.25 -15.30 -7.35
C GLU A 102 -3.85 -14.69 -6.06
N MET A 103 -3.06 -13.90 -5.35
CA MET A 103 -3.53 -13.17 -4.18
C MET A 103 -4.37 -11.95 -4.57
N ASN A 104 -4.03 -11.24 -5.62
CA ASN A 104 -4.59 -9.93 -5.94
C ASN A 104 -5.52 -9.96 -7.15
N SER A 105 -6.56 -9.16 -7.11
CA SER A 105 -7.51 -8.98 -8.21
C SER A 105 -7.83 -7.50 -8.40
N ILE A 106 -7.81 -7.07 -9.66
CA ILE A 106 -8.24 -5.73 -10.08
C ILE A 106 -9.46 -5.92 -10.97
N THR A 107 -10.55 -5.27 -10.62
CA THR A 107 -11.77 -5.25 -11.42
C THR A 107 -12.17 -3.82 -11.75
N SER A 108 -12.82 -3.63 -12.89
CA SER A 108 -13.36 -2.32 -13.25
C SER A 108 -14.76 -2.44 -13.85
N ARG A 109 -15.54 -1.39 -13.67
CA ARG A 109 -16.83 -1.21 -14.33
C ARG A 109 -17.11 0.27 -14.57
N THR A 110 -17.96 0.56 -15.55
CA THR A 110 -18.45 1.91 -15.80
C THR A 110 -19.95 1.97 -15.54
N GLU A 111 -20.40 3.09 -14.95
CA GLU A 111 -21.81 3.38 -14.74
C GLU A 111 -22.06 4.84 -15.11
N SER A 112 -23.24 5.14 -15.68
CA SER A 112 -23.66 6.52 -15.96
C SER A 112 -24.67 6.96 -14.92
N HIS A 113 -24.41 8.09 -14.29
CA HIS A 113 -25.28 8.71 -13.30
C HIS A 113 -25.78 10.05 -13.82
N THR A 114 -27.05 10.34 -13.58
CA THR A 114 -27.64 11.63 -13.89
C THR A 114 -27.66 12.47 -12.62
N GLU A 115 -27.01 13.62 -12.68
CA GLU A 115 -26.86 14.56 -11.56
C GLU A 115 -27.49 15.87 -11.89
N THR A 116 -28.01 16.57 -10.88
CA THR A 116 -28.53 17.93 -11.01
C THR A 116 -27.48 18.92 -10.51
N GLU A 117 -26.99 19.78 -11.39
CA GLU A 117 -26.10 20.88 -11.04
C GLU A 117 -26.91 22.16 -10.90
N ILE A 118 -26.70 22.88 -9.79
CA ILE A 118 -27.29 24.19 -9.55
C ILE A 118 -26.21 25.22 -9.81
N THR A 119 -26.45 26.06 -10.84
CA THR A 119 -25.57 27.19 -11.16
C THR A 119 -26.23 28.49 -10.70
N GLU A 120 -25.51 29.27 -9.92
CA GLU A 120 -25.94 30.59 -9.48
C GLU A 120 -25.37 31.68 -10.41
N THR A 121 -26.21 32.48 -10.99
CA THR A 121 -25.79 33.61 -11.84
C THR A 121 -26.45 34.91 -11.35
N ASP A 122 -25.69 36.01 -11.36
CA ASP A 122 -26.25 37.35 -11.11
C ASP A 122 -26.98 37.83 -12.38
N ASP A 123 -28.23 38.27 -12.25
CA ASP A 123 -29.06 38.79 -13.35
C ASP A 123 -28.66 40.21 -13.82
N GLY A 124 -27.56 40.76 -13.28
CA GLY A 124 -27.10 42.12 -13.54
C GLY A 124 -27.84 43.20 -12.76
N HIS A 125 -28.80 42.82 -11.92
CA HIS A 125 -29.58 43.70 -11.07
C HIS A 125 -29.36 43.42 -9.58
N GLY A 126 -28.36 42.51 -9.26
CA GLY A 126 -28.01 42.14 -7.91
C GLY A 126 -28.87 41.00 -7.34
N ASN A 127 -29.69 40.33 -8.19
CA ASN A 127 -30.40 39.12 -7.77
C ASN A 127 -29.67 37.88 -8.26
N ILE A 128 -29.57 36.88 -7.38
CA ILE A 128 -28.99 35.57 -7.74
C ILE A 128 -30.14 34.72 -8.30
N VAL A 129 -29.95 34.27 -9.55
CA VAL A 129 -30.83 33.32 -10.22
C VAL A 129 -30.16 31.93 -10.17
N GLN A 130 -30.86 30.96 -9.59
CA GLN A 130 -30.46 29.56 -9.60
C GLN A 130 -31.03 28.88 -10.84
N THR A 131 -30.15 28.24 -11.60
CA THR A 131 -30.51 27.41 -12.76
C THR A 131 -30.14 25.99 -12.48
N GLU A 132 -31.09 25.07 -12.53
CA GLU A 132 -30.87 23.64 -12.43
C GLU A 132 -30.60 23.09 -13.83
N THR A 133 -29.46 22.36 -13.94
CA THR A 133 -29.06 21.67 -15.18
C THR A 133 -28.83 20.21 -14.87
N THR A 134 -29.40 19.35 -15.67
CA THR A 134 -29.17 17.91 -15.56
C THR A 134 -27.97 17.50 -16.39
N VAL A 135 -26.95 16.92 -15.76
CA VAL A 135 -25.71 16.42 -16.39
C VAL A 135 -25.60 14.92 -16.21
N THR A 136 -25.27 14.20 -17.27
CA THR A 136 -24.96 12.77 -17.17
C THR A 136 -23.44 12.61 -17.12
N ARG A 137 -22.96 11.97 -16.06
CA ARG A 137 -21.53 11.68 -15.85
C ARG A 137 -21.28 10.18 -15.91
N THR A 138 -20.23 9.80 -16.58
CA THR A 138 -19.74 8.41 -16.60
C THR A 138 -18.71 8.22 -15.49
N TYR A 139 -18.97 7.28 -14.62
CA TYR A 139 -18.10 6.89 -13.52
C TYR A 139 -17.30 5.65 -13.92
N LEU A 140 -15.99 5.68 -13.71
CA LEU A 140 -15.15 4.50 -13.73
C LEU A 140 -14.90 4.06 -12.29
N TYR A 141 -15.38 2.87 -11.96
CA TYR A 141 -15.09 2.20 -10.69
C TYR A 141 -13.96 1.21 -10.89
N ILE A 142 -12.90 1.34 -10.10
CA ILE A 142 -11.82 0.36 -10.02
C ILE A 142 -11.83 -0.20 -8.59
N ALA A 143 -12.03 -1.50 -8.46
CA ALA A 143 -11.97 -2.19 -7.19
C ALA A 143 -10.79 -3.16 -7.15
N VAL A 144 -10.01 -3.05 -6.09
CA VAL A 144 -8.89 -3.93 -5.79
C VAL A 144 -9.28 -4.80 -4.60
N SER A 145 -9.04 -6.09 -4.71
CA SER A 145 -9.24 -7.04 -3.62
C SER A 145 -8.09 -8.03 -3.55
N HIS A 146 -7.92 -8.64 -2.40
CA HIS A 146 -6.91 -9.68 -2.22
C HIS A 146 -7.41 -10.80 -1.32
N LYS A 147 -6.80 -11.98 -1.49
CA LYS A 147 -6.94 -13.11 -0.59
C LYS A 147 -6.01 -12.93 0.60
N SER A 148 -6.49 -13.31 1.77
CA SER A 148 -5.68 -13.37 2.98
C SER A 148 -4.62 -14.50 2.91
N VAL A 149 -3.65 -14.44 3.80
CA VAL A 149 -2.64 -15.50 3.97
C VAL A 149 -3.30 -16.86 4.27
N ASP A 150 -4.37 -16.88 5.06
CA ASP A 150 -5.09 -18.11 5.40
C ASP A 150 -5.80 -18.70 4.18
N GLU A 151 -6.40 -17.87 3.33
CA GLU A 151 -7.01 -18.30 2.08
C GLU A 151 -5.97 -18.89 1.12
N MET A 152 -4.80 -18.28 1.04
CA MET A 152 -3.68 -18.81 0.24
C MET A 152 -3.14 -20.11 0.82
N ALA A 153 -2.98 -20.21 2.13
CA ALA A 153 -2.57 -21.43 2.82
C ALA A 153 -3.56 -22.58 2.55
N ALA A 154 -4.86 -22.30 2.55
CA ALA A 154 -5.90 -23.28 2.18
C ALA A 154 -5.82 -23.64 0.70
N GLN A 155 -5.67 -22.68 -0.20
CA GLN A 155 -5.55 -22.89 -1.65
C GLN A 155 -4.37 -23.79 -2.01
N TYR A 156 -3.22 -23.60 -1.35
CA TYR A 156 -2.01 -24.40 -1.57
C TYR A 156 -1.97 -25.69 -0.76
N GLY A 157 -2.96 -25.92 0.08
CA GLY A 157 -3.03 -27.12 0.92
C GLY A 157 -1.93 -27.20 1.96
N PHE A 158 -1.51 -26.06 2.52
CA PHE A 158 -0.45 -26.02 3.53
C PHE A 158 -0.81 -26.88 4.73
N ASN A 159 0.14 -27.71 5.16
CA ASN A 159 0.00 -28.54 6.34
C ASN A 159 0.19 -27.70 7.63
N ASN A 160 0.06 -28.32 8.80
CA ASN A 160 0.15 -27.62 10.08
C ASN A 160 1.52 -26.99 10.31
N GLU A 161 2.59 -27.66 9.92
CA GLU A 161 3.95 -27.14 10.06
C GLU A 161 4.17 -25.90 9.19
N GLN A 162 3.70 -25.91 7.95
CA GLN A 162 3.74 -24.77 7.04
C GLN A 162 2.94 -23.56 7.57
N LYS A 163 1.81 -23.82 8.23
CA LYS A 163 1.01 -22.77 8.89
C LYS A 163 1.69 -22.22 10.14
N GLU A 164 2.42 -23.05 10.88
CA GLU A 164 3.25 -22.59 12.00
C GLU A 164 4.37 -21.65 11.49
N TYR A 165 4.99 -21.95 10.35
CA TYR A 165 5.98 -21.05 9.74
C TYR A 165 5.37 -19.70 9.33
N LEU A 166 4.18 -19.70 8.76
CA LEU A 166 3.48 -18.44 8.48
C LEU A 166 3.25 -17.64 9.75
N THR A 167 2.76 -18.27 10.80
CA THR A 167 2.52 -17.62 12.09
C THR A 167 3.78 -17.00 12.66
N GLU A 168 4.89 -17.70 12.60
CA GLU A 168 6.19 -17.19 13.06
C GLU A 168 6.67 -16.00 12.25
N LEU A 169 6.52 -16.04 10.91
CA LEU A 169 6.90 -14.93 10.04
C LEU A 169 6.10 -13.64 10.35
N PHE A 170 4.88 -13.79 10.88
CA PHE A 170 4.03 -12.66 11.27
C PHE A 170 4.19 -12.24 12.74
N ALA A 171 5.00 -12.94 13.53
CA ALA A 171 5.25 -12.56 14.92
C ALA A 171 5.78 -11.11 15.03
N ASP A 172 5.34 -10.40 16.08
CA ASP A 172 5.65 -8.97 16.26
C ASP A 172 7.15 -8.69 16.30
N GLU A 173 7.94 -9.61 16.85
CA GLU A 173 9.40 -9.54 16.90
C GLU A 173 10.06 -9.48 15.51
N ASN A 174 9.38 -9.93 14.46
CA ASN A 174 9.86 -9.90 13.08
C ASN A 174 9.45 -8.64 12.31
N ASN A 175 8.65 -7.75 12.89
CA ASN A 175 8.16 -6.54 12.20
C ASN A 175 9.31 -5.62 11.76
N SER A 176 10.35 -5.45 12.59
CA SER A 176 11.52 -4.64 12.26
C SER A 176 12.33 -5.23 11.09
N LEU A 177 12.43 -6.56 11.03
CA LEU A 177 13.09 -7.27 9.94
C LEU A 177 12.33 -7.07 8.63
N TRP A 178 11.01 -7.22 8.65
CA TRP A 178 10.16 -6.95 7.49
C TRP A 178 10.29 -5.50 6.98
N SER A 179 10.29 -4.52 7.89
CA SER A 179 10.46 -3.11 7.52
C SER A 179 11.81 -2.86 6.83
N SER A 180 12.87 -3.46 7.35
CA SER A 180 14.20 -3.36 6.76
C SER A 180 14.25 -4.00 5.36
N VAL A 181 13.67 -5.19 5.20
CA VAL A 181 13.66 -5.94 3.95
C VAL A 181 12.86 -5.23 2.86
N LEU A 182 11.65 -4.82 3.18
CA LEU A 182 10.70 -4.30 2.20
C LEU A 182 10.97 -2.85 1.81
N TYR A 183 11.43 -2.04 2.76
CA TYR A 183 11.47 -0.59 2.61
C TYR A 183 12.87 -0.01 2.77
N GLY A 184 13.85 -0.83 3.15
CA GLY A 184 15.21 -0.35 3.44
C GLY A 184 15.28 0.55 4.68
N ILE A 185 14.23 0.54 5.49
CA ILE A 185 14.15 1.32 6.73
C ILE A 185 14.90 0.52 7.80
N ALA A 186 16.06 0.98 8.19
CA ALA A 186 16.70 0.52 9.42
C ALA A 186 15.71 0.80 10.56
N THR A 187 15.49 -0.20 11.42
CA THR A 187 14.53 -0.19 12.52
C THR A 187 14.31 1.20 13.09
N SER A 188 13.18 1.85 12.74
CA SER A 188 12.78 3.06 13.41
C SER A 188 11.66 2.69 14.36
N ASP A 189 11.86 3.03 15.65
CA ASP A 189 10.81 2.93 16.67
C ASP A 189 9.73 4.01 16.49
N GLU A 190 9.74 4.71 15.35
CA GLU A 190 8.80 5.77 15.05
C GLU A 190 7.41 5.19 14.79
N ALA A 191 6.50 5.41 15.71
CA ALA A 191 5.15 4.88 15.67
C ALA A 191 4.42 5.25 14.38
N ILE A 192 4.59 6.48 13.89
CA ILE A 192 3.94 6.96 12.66
C ILE A 192 4.40 6.20 11.41
N VAL A 193 5.67 5.79 11.36
CA VAL A 193 6.21 4.97 10.26
C VAL A 193 5.55 3.59 10.28
N SER A 194 5.44 2.97 11.46
CA SER A 194 4.79 1.67 11.63
C SER A 194 3.32 1.70 11.21
N VAL A 195 2.59 2.74 11.59
CA VAL A 195 1.19 2.95 11.18
C VAL A 195 1.08 3.12 9.67
N ALA A 196 1.93 3.96 9.07
CA ALA A 196 1.93 4.20 7.64
C ALA A 196 2.23 2.93 6.82
N LEU A 197 3.18 2.12 7.27
CA LEU A 197 3.56 0.85 6.62
C LEU A 197 2.42 -0.18 6.59
N GLN A 198 1.56 -0.20 7.61
CA GLN A 198 0.38 -1.06 7.65
C GLN A 198 -0.67 -0.68 6.59
N GLN A 199 -0.57 0.52 6.01
CA GLN A 199 -1.51 1.01 5.00
C GLN A 199 -1.04 0.75 3.56
N VAL A 200 0.14 0.19 3.38
CA VAL A 200 0.67 -0.15 2.05
C VAL A 200 -0.28 -1.11 1.34
N GLY A 201 -0.63 -0.78 0.10
CA GLY A 201 -1.56 -1.56 -0.72
C GLY A 201 -2.97 -0.97 -0.81
N ASN A 202 -3.37 -0.08 0.11
CA ASN A 202 -4.66 0.61 0.01
C ASN A 202 -4.70 1.52 -1.22
N VAL A 203 -5.82 1.53 -1.92
CA VAL A 203 -6.05 2.39 -3.09
C VAL A 203 -7.26 3.31 -2.88
N GLY A 204 -7.26 4.47 -3.54
CA GLY A 204 -8.37 5.43 -3.49
C GLY A 204 -8.44 6.29 -2.24
N GLY A 205 -7.73 5.94 -1.17
CA GLY A 205 -7.60 6.73 0.05
C GLY A 205 -8.88 6.92 0.88
N ALA A 206 -9.93 6.15 0.59
CA ALA A 206 -11.24 6.29 1.27
C ALA A 206 -11.17 6.25 2.80
N PRO A 207 -10.37 5.39 3.47
CA PRO A 207 -10.25 5.39 4.93
C PRO A 207 -9.76 6.72 5.48
N TYR A 208 -8.93 7.46 4.76
CA TYR A 208 -8.26 8.66 5.24
C TYR A 208 -9.07 9.92 4.97
N TRP A 209 -9.55 10.12 3.73
CA TRP A 209 -10.36 11.31 3.43
C TRP A 209 -11.74 11.24 4.08
N SER A 210 -12.38 10.07 4.23
CA SER A 210 -13.66 9.94 4.94
C SER A 210 -13.51 10.16 6.44
N TRP A 211 -12.44 9.64 7.08
CA TRP A 211 -12.12 9.94 8.47
C TRP A 211 -11.92 11.44 8.70
N TYR A 212 -11.28 12.12 7.75
CA TYR A 212 -11.08 13.57 7.85
C TYR A 212 -12.41 14.33 7.84
N GLY A 213 -13.44 13.82 7.16
CA GLY A 213 -14.78 14.38 7.06
C GLY A 213 -15.24 14.71 5.64
N PHE A 214 -14.53 14.27 4.60
CA PHE A 214 -14.97 14.41 3.23
C PHE A 214 -15.96 13.30 2.86
N ASN A 215 -17.00 13.66 2.05
CA ASN A 215 -18.03 12.73 1.62
C ASN A 215 -17.76 12.08 0.25
N SER A 216 -16.72 12.53 -0.44
CA SER A 216 -16.28 12.03 -1.73
C SER A 216 -14.76 12.10 -1.83
N ARG A 217 -14.19 11.43 -2.84
CA ARG A 217 -12.76 11.39 -3.08
C ARG A 217 -12.19 12.80 -3.27
N VAL A 218 -11.11 13.06 -2.55
CA VAL A 218 -10.28 14.28 -2.66
C VAL A 218 -8.81 13.87 -2.82
N GLU A 219 -7.94 14.84 -3.08
CA GLU A 219 -6.49 14.64 -2.90
C GLU A 219 -6.23 14.36 -1.40
N TRP A 220 -5.75 13.18 -1.09
CA TRP A 220 -5.79 12.63 0.25
C TRP A 220 -4.42 12.46 0.93
N CYS A 221 -3.31 12.88 0.31
CA CYS A 221 -1.97 12.73 0.88
C CYS A 221 -1.86 13.37 2.28
N ALA A 222 -2.34 14.59 2.45
CA ALA A 222 -2.35 15.27 3.74
C ALA A 222 -3.35 14.65 4.74
N CYS A 223 -4.48 14.14 4.25
CA CYS A 223 -5.42 13.37 5.08
C CYS A 223 -4.78 12.09 5.61
N PHE A 224 -3.97 11.41 4.78
CA PHE A 224 -3.24 10.20 5.18
C PHE A 224 -2.24 10.49 6.29
N VAL A 225 -1.41 11.52 6.14
CA VAL A 225 -0.46 11.91 7.19
C VAL A 225 -1.19 12.25 8.48
N SER A 226 -2.28 13.03 8.41
CA SER A 226 -3.11 13.37 9.57
C SER A 226 -3.73 12.13 10.21
N TRP A 227 -4.19 11.17 9.40
CA TRP A 227 -4.74 9.92 9.90
C TRP A 227 -3.67 9.10 10.64
N CYS A 228 -2.49 8.92 10.06
CA CYS A 228 -1.37 8.25 10.73
C CYS A 228 -0.98 8.94 12.05
N ALA A 229 -0.95 10.27 12.06
CA ALA A 229 -0.68 11.06 13.26
C ALA A 229 -1.76 10.87 14.35
N ASN A 230 -3.05 10.74 13.94
CA ASN A 230 -4.15 10.45 14.87
C ASN A 230 -3.99 9.08 15.51
N GLU A 231 -3.69 8.05 14.73
CA GLU A 231 -3.49 6.68 15.24
C GLU A 231 -2.32 6.59 16.24
N CYS A 232 -1.36 7.51 16.15
CA CYS A 232 -0.24 7.65 17.09
C CYS A 232 -0.54 8.57 18.27
N GLY A 233 -1.71 9.22 18.35
CA GLY A 233 -2.02 10.24 19.35
C GLY A 233 -1.25 11.57 19.18
N TYR A 234 -0.62 11.79 18.03
CA TYR A 234 0.22 12.97 17.77
C TYR A 234 -0.59 14.23 17.50
N ILE A 235 -1.86 14.11 17.11
CA ILE A 235 -2.77 15.25 16.97
C ILE A 235 -3.14 15.77 18.36
N ASP A 236 -3.58 14.89 19.25
CA ASP A 236 -4.01 15.27 20.61
C ASP A 236 -2.86 15.82 21.45
N SER A 237 -1.66 15.32 21.25
CA SER A 237 -0.44 15.81 21.91
C SER A 237 0.17 17.06 21.25
N GLY A 238 -0.36 17.51 20.11
CA GLY A 238 0.11 18.71 19.41
C GLY A 238 1.44 18.56 18.68
N VAL A 239 1.90 17.32 18.45
CA VAL A 239 3.13 17.02 17.72
C VAL A 239 2.95 17.23 16.22
N ILE A 240 1.80 16.85 15.67
CA ILE A 240 1.43 17.02 14.27
C ILE A 240 0.01 17.57 14.21
N PRO A 241 -0.29 18.58 13.36
CA PRO A 241 -1.64 19.12 13.25
C PRO A 241 -2.55 18.18 12.44
N LYS A 242 -3.86 18.32 12.61
CA LYS A 242 -4.85 17.76 11.68
C LYS A 242 -4.99 18.69 10.48
N TYR A 243 -4.57 18.26 9.28
CA TYR A 243 -4.64 19.06 8.06
C TYR A 243 -5.00 18.20 6.84
N ALA A 244 -5.67 18.79 5.85
CA ALA A 244 -6.04 18.15 4.58
C ALA A 244 -5.35 18.76 3.38
N GLY A 245 -4.78 19.95 3.51
CA GLY A 245 -4.01 20.64 2.47
C GLY A 245 -2.53 20.71 2.83
N CYS A 246 -1.64 20.32 1.90
CA CYS A 246 -0.21 20.34 2.14
C CYS A 246 0.31 21.74 2.52
N VAL A 247 -0.25 22.80 1.93
CA VAL A 247 0.13 24.19 2.26
C VAL A 247 -0.09 24.48 3.75
N ASN A 248 -1.21 24.06 4.32
CA ASN A 248 -1.51 24.28 5.73
C ASN A 248 -0.54 23.53 6.66
N GLY A 249 -0.14 22.31 6.24
CA GLY A 249 0.90 21.56 6.94
C GLY A 249 2.24 22.28 6.91
N VAL A 250 2.68 22.73 5.74
CA VAL A 250 3.93 23.49 5.56
C VAL A 250 3.96 24.75 6.43
N GLU A 251 2.88 25.55 6.43
CA GLU A 251 2.78 26.76 7.25
C GLU A 251 2.91 26.44 8.74
N TRP A 252 2.20 25.40 9.20
CA TRP A 252 2.23 24.99 10.60
C TRP A 252 3.65 24.58 11.05
N PHE A 253 4.38 23.81 10.25
CA PHE A 253 5.76 23.41 10.56
C PHE A 253 6.74 24.59 10.50
N LYS A 254 6.54 25.53 9.56
CA LYS A 254 7.35 26.76 9.46
C LYS A 254 7.20 27.64 10.69
N GLU A 255 5.97 27.86 11.15
CA GLU A 255 5.70 28.67 12.36
C GLU A 255 6.40 28.12 13.62
N ARG A 256 6.70 26.82 13.63
CA ARG A 256 7.35 26.11 14.75
C ARG A 256 8.85 25.91 14.55
N GLY A 257 9.41 26.40 13.47
CA GLY A 257 10.82 26.20 13.14
C GLY A 257 11.20 24.73 12.87
N GLN A 258 10.20 23.89 12.50
CA GLN A 258 10.36 22.47 12.21
C GLN A 258 10.42 22.18 10.69
N TRP A 259 10.29 23.22 9.88
CA TRP A 259 10.43 23.09 8.42
C TRP A 259 11.90 23.03 8.04
N LEU A 260 12.27 21.96 7.33
CA LEU A 260 13.60 21.78 6.75
C LEU A 260 13.57 22.16 5.27
N ASP A 261 14.68 22.63 4.75
CA ASP A 261 14.82 22.92 3.32
C ASP A 261 15.13 21.66 2.51
N ASN A 262 15.17 21.80 1.20
CA ASN A 262 15.39 20.69 0.26
C ASN A 262 16.82 20.14 0.25
N THR A 263 17.71 20.63 1.11
CA THR A 263 19.07 20.11 1.31
C THR A 263 19.15 19.13 2.48
N ALA A 264 18.10 19.04 3.31
CA ALA A 264 18.04 18.10 4.42
C ALA A 264 17.93 16.67 3.90
N GLU A 265 18.75 15.77 4.45
CA GLU A 265 18.62 14.35 4.15
C GLU A 265 17.40 13.76 4.86
N PRO A 266 16.51 13.07 4.14
CA PRO A 266 15.35 12.44 4.75
C PRO A 266 15.74 11.37 5.77
N SER A 267 15.02 11.32 6.88
CA SER A 267 15.12 10.24 7.88
C SER A 267 13.75 9.68 8.22
N PRO A 268 13.67 8.46 8.79
CA PRO A 268 12.40 7.87 9.21
C PRO A 268 11.61 8.81 10.14
N GLY A 269 10.30 8.94 9.88
CA GLY A 269 9.42 9.84 10.63
C GLY A 269 9.31 11.26 10.08
N MET A 270 10.16 11.67 9.16
CA MET A 270 10.00 12.95 8.44
C MET A 270 8.83 12.91 7.47
N ILE A 271 8.11 14.03 7.38
CA ILE A 271 7.02 14.24 6.41
C ILE A 271 7.62 15.02 5.22
N ILE A 272 7.52 14.44 4.03
CA ILE A 272 8.10 14.97 2.80
C ILE A 272 6.98 15.45 1.86
#